data_1363362b85b7698bac65a23f899d319a
#
_entry.id   1363362b85b7698bac65a23f899d319a
#
_cell.length_a   1.000
_cell.length_b   1.000
_cell.length_c   1.000
_cell.angle_alpha   90.00
_cell.angle_beta   90.00
_cell.angle_gamma   90.00
#
_symmetry.space_group_name_H-M   'P 1'
#
loop_
_entity.id
_entity.type
_entity.pdbx_description
1 polymer ?
#
loop_
_entity_poly.entity_id
_entity_poly.type
_entity_poly.pdbx_seq_one_letter_code
_entity_poly.pdbx_strand_id
1 'polypeptide(L)'
;MLQVILFFVVLFVAILADLYIWDNHLRQLGVGWQVLHFLPVTILMVAIIILAFRGMNTLLFRIIFIVLLCVVLPQLILLCFWGAGKIFTGAASALGTIGLVVAFCISAASFYGLVWGWRHLVVRQQTITVPDLPKEFDGFRIVQVSDLHLEMFEGQEAFMRSLVDSVNAAHPDLIVFTGDLVSRQSREMLPFMDILSQMKAPYGVMSILGNHDYSIYGPFHGSPKAIEHDLDLFKDYQRQIGWDLLLNEHRFIRRDSAQIAVIGVENEGKSGKVRRADLPRAIEGVPDSCFKLLLTHDPWHWRHEVTRTTNIQLTLSGHTHAAHFRIGDVSPSRLVYSEWRGLYRKGSQQLFISSGIGGMLAFRLGAWPEINVLTLRRER
;
A
#
# COMPACT_ATOMS: atom_id res chain seq x y z
N MET A 1 4.47 17.26 -16.58
CA MET A 1 3.50 17.99 -17.42
C MET A 1 2.11 17.34 -17.40
N LEU A 2 1.94 16.06 -17.76
CA LEU A 2 0.63 15.39 -17.77
C LEU A 2 -0.12 15.44 -16.42
N GLN A 3 0.57 15.21 -15.30
CA GLN A 3 -0.02 15.25 -13.95
C GLN A 3 -0.56 16.64 -13.59
N VAL A 4 0.17 17.69 -13.93
CA VAL A 4 -0.26 19.09 -13.68
C VAL A 4 -1.50 19.40 -14.49
N ILE A 5 -1.54 19.01 -15.77
CA ILE A 5 -2.73 19.18 -16.63
C ILE A 5 -3.92 18.44 -16.02
N LEU A 6 -3.74 17.20 -15.55
CA LEU A 6 -4.80 16.44 -14.92
C LEU A 6 -5.36 17.14 -13.68
N PHE A 7 -4.50 17.72 -12.82
CA PHE A 7 -4.94 18.49 -11.64
C PHE A 7 -5.77 19.72 -12.02
N PHE A 8 -5.35 20.45 -13.07
CA PHE A 8 -6.13 21.58 -13.55
C PHE A 8 -7.49 21.18 -14.15
N VAL A 9 -7.54 20.06 -14.88
CA VAL A 9 -8.81 19.52 -15.40
C VAL A 9 -9.75 19.15 -14.26
N VAL A 10 -9.23 18.45 -13.23
CA VAL A 10 -10.03 18.08 -12.06
C VAL A 10 -10.54 19.33 -11.30
N LEU A 11 -9.67 20.33 -11.11
CA LEU A 11 -10.07 21.60 -10.49
C LEU A 11 -11.16 22.31 -11.30
N PHE A 12 -11.00 22.37 -12.61
CA PHE A 12 -11.99 23.00 -13.50
C PHE A 12 -13.35 22.30 -13.41
N VAL A 13 -13.36 20.97 -13.43
CA VAL A 13 -14.58 20.17 -13.28
C VAL A 13 -15.21 20.37 -11.89
N ALA A 14 -14.40 20.46 -10.83
CA ALA A 14 -14.87 20.73 -9.48
C ALA A 14 -15.53 22.12 -9.37
N ILE A 15 -14.90 23.14 -9.95
CA ILE A 15 -15.47 24.52 -9.99
C ILE A 15 -16.80 24.55 -10.75
N LEU A 16 -16.87 23.86 -11.90
CA LEU A 16 -18.12 23.79 -12.66
C LEU A 16 -19.23 23.08 -11.86
N ALA A 17 -18.88 22.02 -11.14
CA ALA A 17 -19.80 21.31 -10.27
C ALA A 17 -20.33 22.22 -9.15
N ASP A 18 -19.44 22.95 -8.46
CA ASP A 18 -19.81 23.89 -7.40
C ASP A 18 -20.71 25.03 -7.92
N LEU A 19 -20.37 25.64 -9.06
CA LEU A 19 -21.16 26.70 -9.67
C LEU A 19 -22.56 26.21 -10.05
N TYR A 20 -22.65 24.98 -10.60
CA TYR A 20 -23.93 24.39 -10.96
C TYR A 20 -24.81 24.13 -9.72
N ILE A 21 -24.24 23.57 -8.65
CA ILE A 21 -24.94 23.29 -7.40
C ILE A 21 -25.39 24.63 -6.77
N TRP A 22 -24.51 25.63 -6.74
CA TRP A 22 -24.82 26.93 -6.19
C TRP A 22 -25.98 27.61 -6.94
N ASP A 23 -25.92 27.71 -8.27
CA ASP A 23 -26.94 28.40 -9.07
C ASP A 23 -28.31 27.72 -8.96
N ASN A 24 -28.37 26.41 -8.95
CA ASN A 24 -29.63 25.66 -8.95
C ASN A 24 -30.22 25.39 -7.54
N HIS A 25 -29.40 25.40 -6.47
CA HIS A 25 -29.86 24.91 -5.17
C HIS A 25 -29.48 25.80 -3.98
N LEU A 26 -28.37 26.55 -4.04
CA LEU A 26 -27.85 27.28 -2.88
C LEU A 26 -27.92 28.80 -2.98
N ARG A 27 -28.16 29.33 -4.16
CA ARG A 27 -28.17 30.79 -4.43
C ARG A 27 -29.12 31.58 -3.52
N GLN A 28 -30.21 30.96 -3.10
CA GLN A 28 -31.23 31.59 -2.24
C GLN A 28 -30.97 31.42 -0.76
N LEU A 29 -29.95 30.59 -0.39
CA LEU A 29 -29.58 30.39 1.01
C LEU A 29 -28.74 31.55 1.52
N GLY A 30 -28.70 31.71 2.86
CA GLY A 30 -27.87 32.72 3.51
C GLY A 30 -26.40 32.63 3.14
N VAL A 31 -25.70 33.77 3.14
CA VAL A 31 -24.28 33.88 2.73
C VAL A 31 -23.37 32.87 3.40
N GLY A 32 -23.61 32.54 4.68
CA GLY A 32 -22.82 31.55 5.40
C GLY A 32 -22.82 30.15 4.73
N TRP A 33 -23.98 29.71 4.22
CA TRP A 33 -24.07 28.42 3.52
C TRP A 33 -23.38 28.47 2.17
N GLN A 34 -23.40 29.59 1.47
CA GLN A 34 -22.70 29.78 0.20
C GLN A 34 -21.18 29.75 0.42
N VAL A 35 -20.67 30.44 1.45
CA VAL A 35 -19.23 30.40 1.82
C VAL A 35 -18.81 28.99 2.18
N LEU A 36 -19.59 28.28 3.00
CA LEU A 36 -19.28 26.88 3.39
C LEU A 36 -19.21 25.95 2.16
N HIS A 37 -20.10 26.16 1.18
CA HIS A 37 -20.11 25.37 -0.04
C HIS A 37 -18.84 25.56 -0.88
N PHE A 38 -18.39 26.80 -1.09
CA PHE A 38 -17.22 27.08 -1.90
C PHE A 38 -15.87 26.86 -1.18
N LEU A 39 -15.89 26.71 0.15
CA LEU A 39 -14.66 26.56 0.94
C LEU A 39 -13.79 25.36 0.50
N PRO A 40 -14.33 24.15 0.27
CA PRO A 40 -13.50 23.00 -0.14
C PRO A 40 -12.82 23.21 -1.49
N VAL A 41 -13.54 23.73 -2.50
CA VAL A 41 -12.93 23.96 -3.83
C VAL A 41 -11.91 25.10 -3.78
N THR A 42 -12.13 26.10 -2.93
CA THR A 42 -11.15 27.17 -2.68
C THR A 42 -9.87 26.59 -2.06
N ILE A 43 -9.99 25.71 -1.05
CA ILE A 43 -8.85 25.01 -0.47
C ILE A 43 -8.11 24.17 -1.53
N LEU A 44 -8.85 23.45 -2.36
CA LEU A 44 -8.29 22.65 -3.46
C LEU A 44 -7.51 23.54 -4.44
N MET A 45 -8.09 24.67 -4.83
CA MET A 45 -7.46 25.65 -5.73
C MET A 45 -6.16 26.19 -5.14
N VAL A 46 -6.17 26.63 -3.90
CA VAL A 46 -4.96 27.13 -3.19
C VAL A 46 -3.90 26.02 -3.09
N ALA A 47 -4.30 24.80 -2.75
CA ALA A 47 -3.37 23.67 -2.66
C ALA A 47 -2.73 23.33 -4.01
N ILE A 48 -3.50 23.38 -5.11
CA ILE A 48 -2.98 23.16 -6.48
C ILE A 48 -2.05 24.30 -6.91
N ILE A 49 -2.36 25.53 -6.56
CA ILE A 49 -1.47 26.69 -6.83
C ILE A 49 -0.15 26.52 -6.08
N ILE A 50 -0.17 26.20 -4.79
CA ILE A 50 1.05 25.95 -4.00
C ILE A 50 1.84 24.79 -4.60
N LEU A 51 1.17 23.71 -5.01
CA LEU A 51 1.79 22.58 -5.69
C LEU A 51 2.54 23.00 -6.96
N ALA A 52 1.95 23.88 -7.78
CA ALA A 52 2.56 24.35 -9.02
C ALA A 52 3.83 25.16 -8.79
N PHE A 53 3.91 25.94 -7.69
CA PHE A 53 5.06 26.81 -7.38
C PHE A 53 6.10 26.17 -6.48
N ARG A 54 5.72 25.31 -5.54
CA ARG A 54 6.60 24.74 -4.52
C ARG A 54 6.83 23.23 -4.64
N GLY A 55 6.15 22.58 -5.58
CA GLY A 55 6.18 21.13 -5.74
C GLY A 55 5.31 20.39 -4.72
N MET A 56 5.24 19.08 -4.89
CA MET A 56 4.43 18.19 -4.05
C MET A 56 5.11 17.96 -2.68
N ASN A 57 4.34 18.13 -1.62
CA ASN A 57 4.67 17.61 -0.29
C ASN A 57 3.51 16.77 0.26
N THR A 58 3.78 16.00 1.30
CA THR A 58 2.81 15.07 1.90
C THR A 58 1.53 15.77 2.36
N LEU A 59 1.64 16.96 2.96
CA LEU A 59 0.49 17.71 3.45
C LEU A 59 -0.43 18.17 2.29
N LEU A 60 0.15 18.75 1.24
CA LEU A 60 -0.62 19.18 0.06
C LEU A 60 -1.29 17.98 -0.62
N PHE A 61 -0.57 16.88 -0.74
CA PHE A 61 -1.13 15.65 -1.29
C PHE A 61 -2.33 15.15 -0.47
N ARG A 62 -2.21 15.13 0.85
CA ARG A 62 -3.31 14.75 1.77
C ARG A 62 -4.51 15.68 1.64
N ILE A 63 -4.31 17.00 1.62
CA ILE A 63 -5.39 17.99 1.46
C ILE A 63 -6.12 17.79 0.14
N ILE A 64 -5.38 17.73 -0.98
CA ILE A 64 -5.96 17.52 -2.31
C ILE A 64 -6.78 16.22 -2.32
N PHE A 65 -6.22 15.13 -1.82
CA PHE A 65 -6.89 13.83 -1.80
C PHE A 65 -8.18 13.86 -0.96
N ILE A 66 -8.15 14.46 0.23
CA ILE A 66 -9.32 14.57 1.12
C ILE A 66 -10.44 15.34 0.42
N VAL A 67 -10.13 16.49 -0.17
CA VAL A 67 -11.15 17.30 -0.85
C VAL A 67 -11.70 16.59 -2.07
N LEU A 68 -10.85 15.96 -2.88
CA LEU A 68 -11.28 15.18 -4.03
C LEU A 68 -12.20 14.02 -3.64
N LEU A 69 -11.85 13.28 -2.60
CA LEU A 69 -12.56 12.08 -2.19
C LEU A 69 -13.87 12.40 -1.45
N CYS A 70 -13.85 13.37 -0.52
CA CYS A 70 -14.97 13.62 0.38
C CYS A 70 -15.97 14.66 -0.18
N VAL A 71 -15.54 15.48 -1.14
CA VAL A 71 -16.36 16.58 -1.66
C VAL A 71 -16.56 16.45 -3.16
N VAL A 72 -15.49 16.50 -3.94
CA VAL A 72 -15.61 16.58 -5.40
C VAL A 72 -16.24 15.31 -5.98
N LEU A 73 -15.81 14.12 -5.56
CA LEU A 73 -16.35 12.85 -6.04
C LEU A 73 -17.87 12.72 -5.76
N PRO A 74 -18.37 12.95 -4.52
CA PRO A 74 -19.79 12.96 -4.24
C PRO A 74 -20.58 13.98 -5.06
N GLN A 75 -20.05 15.19 -5.26
CA GLN A 75 -20.69 16.23 -6.09
C GLN A 75 -20.83 15.79 -7.55
N LEU A 76 -19.76 15.21 -8.13
CA LEU A 76 -19.79 14.72 -9.51
C LEU A 76 -20.84 13.61 -9.69
N ILE A 77 -20.95 12.69 -8.72
CA ILE A 77 -21.96 11.64 -8.75
C ILE A 77 -23.36 12.24 -8.66
N LEU A 78 -23.59 13.19 -7.76
CA LEU A 78 -24.85 13.91 -7.64
C LEU A 78 -25.23 14.57 -8.96
N LEU A 79 -24.28 15.26 -9.62
CA LEU A 79 -24.49 15.87 -10.93
C LEU A 79 -24.84 14.85 -12.02
N CYS A 80 -24.23 13.67 -12.01
CA CYS A 80 -24.60 12.60 -12.94
C CYS A 80 -26.07 12.17 -12.77
N PHE A 81 -26.53 12.01 -11.54
CA PHE A 81 -27.93 11.68 -11.26
C PHE A 81 -28.89 12.80 -11.66
N TRP A 82 -28.57 14.05 -11.39
CA TRP A 82 -29.39 15.20 -11.80
C TRP A 82 -29.43 15.37 -13.33
N GLY A 83 -28.28 15.16 -14.00
CA GLY A 83 -28.20 15.16 -15.45
C GLY A 83 -29.07 14.06 -16.07
N ALA A 84 -28.99 12.85 -15.53
CA ALA A 84 -29.87 11.76 -15.93
C ALA A 84 -31.35 12.09 -15.68
N GLY A 85 -31.70 12.74 -14.57
CA GLY A 85 -33.03 13.19 -14.26
C GLY A 85 -33.60 14.21 -15.28
N LYS A 86 -32.73 15.06 -15.86
CA LYS A 86 -33.15 15.97 -16.95
C LYS A 86 -33.44 15.27 -18.26
N ILE A 87 -32.76 14.16 -18.53
CA ILE A 87 -33.00 13.34 -19.73
C ILE A 87 -34.26 12.48 -19.55
N PHE A 88 -34.46 11.92 -18.37
CA PHE A 88 -35.60 11.07 -18.03
C PHE A 88 -36.63 11.85 -17.22
N THR A 89 -37.34 12.77 -17.85
CA THR A 89 -38.22 13.77 -17.21
C THR A 89 -39.24 13.22 -16.22
N GLY A 90 -39.74 12.00 -16.42
CA GLY A 90 -40.68 11.32 -15.52
C GLY A 90 -40.04 10.81 -14.21
N ALA A 91 -38.71 10.77 -14.12
CA ALA A 91 -37.96 10.23 -12.98
C ALA A 91 -37.06 11.29 -12.29
N ALA A 92 -37.16 12.57 -12.67
CA ALA A 92 -36.23 13.62 -12.23
C ALA A 92 -36.11 13.74 -10.71
N SER A 93 -37.23 13.76 -9.98
CA SER A 93 -37.22 13.86 -8.51
C SER A 93 -36.64 12.62 -7.83
N ALA A 94 -36.99 11.42 -8.32
CA ALA A 94 -36.49 10.18 -7.79
C ALA A 94 -34.97 10.04 -8.00
N LEU A 95 -34.48 10.33 -9.22
CA LEU A 95 -33.06 10.31 -9.55
C LEU A 95 -32.28 11.34 -8.73
N GLY A 96 -32.82 12.54 -8.51
CA GLY A 96 -32.22 13.55 -7.66
C GLY A 96 -32.08 13.09 -6.20
N THR A 97 -33.12 12.47 -5.65
CA THR A 97 -33.09 11.89 -4.29
C THR A 97 -32.09 10.74 -4.18
N ILE A 98 -32.09 9.83 -5.15
CA ILE A 98 -31.10 8.72 -5.20
C ILE A 98 -29.68 9.29 -5.24
N GLY A 99 -29.43 10.30 -6.10
CA GLY A 99 -28.15 10.95 -6.20
C GLY A 99 -27.68 11.56 -4.88
N LEU A 100 -28.55 12.22 -4.14
CA LEU A 100 -28.25 12.78 -2.81
C LEU A 100 -27.90 11.68 -1.81
N VAL A 101 -28.65 10.58 -1.76
CA VAL A 101 -28.37 9.45 -0.87
C VAL A 101 -27.04 8.80 -1.22
N VAL A 102 -26.76 8.56 -2.51
CA VAL A 102 -25.50 7.96 -2.96
C VAL A 102 -24.32 8.89 -2.64
N ALA A 103 -24.43 10.17 -2.92
CA ALA A 103 -23.39 11.16 -2.61
C ALA A 103 -23.10 11.21 -1.09
N PHE A 104 -24.15 11.23 -0.26
CA PHE A 104 -24.00 11.17 1.20
C PHE A 104 -23.32 9.88 1.66
N CYS A 105 -23.74 8.72 1.15
CA CYS A 105 -23.11 7.44 1.50
C CYS A 105 -21.62 7.41 1.12
N ILE A 106 -21.24 7.95 -0.04
CA ILE A 106 -19.85 8.02 -0.47
C ILE A 106 -19.06 8.98 0.44
N SER A 107 -19.60 10.15 0.78
CA SER A 107 -18.95 11.08 1.71
C SER A 107 -18.76 10.44 3.09
N ALA A 108 -19.80 9.78 3.62
CA ALA A 108 -19.73 9.09 4.92
C ALA A 108 -18.72 7.94 4.92
N ALA A 109 -18.70 7.12 3.86
CA ALA A 109 -17.74 6.04 3.70
C ALA A 109 -16.29 6.57 3.57
N SER A 110 -16.11 7.65 2.82
CA SER A 110 -14.81 8.32 2.68
C SER A 110 -14.33 8.89 4.00
N PHE A 111 -15.20 9.55 4.74
CA PHE A 111 -14.91 10.05 6.09
C PHE A 111 -14.55 8.91 7.05
N TYR A 112 -15.30 7.81 7.04
CA TYR A 112 -14.98 6.62 7.82
C TYR A 112 -13.58 6.07 7.47
N GLY A 113 -13.26 5.96 6.19
CA GLY A 113 -11.95 5.51 5.73
C GLY A 113 -10.79 6.38 6.20
N LEU A 114 -11.00 7.71 6.29
CA LEU A 114 -10.02 8.69 6.77
C LEU A 114 -9.83 8.67 8.29
N VAL A 115 -10.90 8.47 9.05
CA VAL A 115 -10.83 8.59 10.51
C VAL A 115 -10.52 7.25 11.18
N TRP A 116 -11.15 6.17 10.74
CA TRP A 116 -11.07 4.86 11.38
C TRP A 116 -10.49 3.76 10.49
N GLY A 117 -10.74 3.81 9.18
CA GLY A 117 -10.42 2.71 8.27
C GLY A 117 -8.95 2.33 8.26
N TRP A 118 -8.04 3.29 8.31
CA TRP A 118 -6.59 3.06 8.35
C TRP A 118 -6.08 2.47 9.67
N ARG A 119 -6.90 2.46 10.73
CA ARG A 119 -6.63 1.82 12.03
C ARG A 119 -7.28 0.44 12.16
N HIS A 120 -8.09 0.04 11.21
CA HIS A 120 -8.81 -1.23 11.24
C HIS A 120 -7.87 -2.38 10.84
N LEU A 121 -6.94 -2.73 11.75
CA LEU A 121 -5.97 -3.80 11.55
C LEU A 121 -6.66 -5.16 11.49
N VAL A 122 -6.38 -5.96 10.45
CA VAL A 122 -6.94 -7.30 10.25
C VAL A 122 -5.83 -8.33 10.21
N VAL A 123 -5.98 -9.41 10.95
CA VAL A 123 -5.11 -10.59 10.83
C VAL A 123 -5.79 -11.58 9.88
N ARG A 124 -5.16 -11.81 8.70
CA ARG A 124 -5.66 -12.74 7.69
C ARG A 124 -4.91 -14.04 7.74
N GLN A 125 -5.64 -15.13 7.81
CA GLN A 125 -5.06 -16.47 7.72
C GLN A 125 -5.26 -17.02 6.33
N GLN A 126 -4.18 -17.52 5.71
CA GLN A 126 -4.18 -18.14 4.40
C GLN A 126 -3.36 -19.41 4.41
N THR A 127 -3.96 -20.52 3.99
CA THR A 127 -3.23 -21.75 3.71
C THR A 127 -2.72 -21.71 2.28
N ILE A 128 -1.43 -21.98 2.11
CA ILE A 128 -0.76 -22.06 0.81
C ILE A 128 -0.26 -23.48 0.62
N THR A 129 -0.93 -24.24 -0.24
CA THR A 129 -0.50 -25.58 -0.62
C THR A 129 0.50 -25.47 -1.76
N VAL A 130 1.69 -26.02 -1.56
CA VAL A 130 2.79 -25.99 -2.53
C VAL A 130 3.31 -27.40 -2.80
N PRO A 131 3.58 -27.73 -4.06
CA PRO A 131 4.34 -28.94 -4.39
C PRO A 131 5.78 -28.80 -3.82
N ASP A 132 6.51 -29.87 -3.72
CA ASP A 132 7.94 -29.88 -3.36
C ASP A 132 8.28 -29.30 -1.97
N LEU A 133 7.29 -28.95 -1.13
CA LEU A 133 7.55 -28.58 0.25
C LEU A 133 8.06 -29.80 1.03
N PRO A 134 9.23 -29.71 1.68
CA PRO A 134 9.68 -30.79 2.55
C PRO A 134 8.66 -31.07 3.66
N LYS A 135 8.51 -32.35 4.05
CA LYS A 135 7.51 -32.76 5.06
C LYS A 135 7.71 -32.09 6.41
N GLU A 136 8.95 -31.75 6.74
CA GLU A 136 9.35 -31.07 7.96
C GLU A 136 8.79 -29.64 8.04
N PHE A 137 8.48 -29.05 6.90
CA PHE A 137 7.90 -27.71 6.78
C PHE A 137 6.37 -27.72 6.57
N ASP A 138 5.72 -28.90 6.59
CA ASP A 138 4.25 -28.93 6.58
C ASP A 138 3.72 -28.30 7.87
N GLY A 139 2.87 -27.28 7.73
CA GLY A 139 2.39 -26.45 8.84
C GLY A 139 3.29 -25.27 9.21
N PHE A 140 4.40 -25.03 8.48
CA PHE A 140 5.29 -23.89 8.74
C PHE A 140 4.53 -22.58 8.56
N ARG A 141 4.61 -21.71 9.57
CA ARG A 141 3.83 -20.48 9.66
C ARG A 141 4.70 -19.25 9.40
N ILE A 142 4.43 -18.57 8.30
CA ILE A 142 5.06 -17.30 7.94
C ILE A 142 4.09 -16.17 8.26
N VAL A 143 4.54 -15.16 9.01
CA VAL A 143 3.79 -13.90 9.15
C VAL A 143 4.42 -12.87 8.24
N GLN A 144 3.64 -12.43 7.25
CA GLN A 144 4.05 -11.35 6.35
C GLN A 144 3.49 -10.02 6.83
N VAL A 145 4.39 -9.05 6.99
CA VAL A 145 4.09 -7.62 7.18
C VAL A 145 4.72 -6.86 6.00
N SER A 146 4.07 -5.80 5.53
CA SER A 146 4.53 -5.03 4.38
C SER A 146 4.04 -3.60 4.45
N ASP A 147 4.77 -2.70 3.80
CA ASP A 147 4.31 -1.35 3.52
C ASP A 147 3.86 -0.61 4.79
N LEU A 148 4.74 -0.49 5.79
CA LEU A 148 4.43 0.23 7.03
C LEU A 148 4.33 1.74 6.79
N HIS A 149 5.23 2.33 6.01
CA HIS A 149 5.26 3.76 5.77
C HIS A 149 5.19 4.56 7.08
N LEU A 150 6.20 4.42 7.91
CA LEU A 150 6.23 4.86 9.32
C LEU A 150 5.88 6.35 9.53
N GLU A 151 6.12 7.23 8.54
CA GLU A 151 5.68 8.65 8.58
C GLU A 151 4.18 8.77 8.88
N MET A 152 3.37 7.81 8.41
CA MET A 152 1.92 7.83 8.64
C MET A 152 1.55 7.62 10.11
N PHE A 153 2.41 6.95 10.86
CA PHE A 153 2.17 6.55 12.26
C PHE A 153 2.89 7.43 13.28
N GLU A 154 3.47 8.57 12.90
CA GLU A 154 4.06 9.50 13.84
C GLU A 154 3.05 9.86 14.94
N GLY A 155 3.45 9.68 16.23
CA GLY A 155 2.56 9.84 17.38
C GLY A 155 1.49 8.74 17.54
N GLN A 156 1.64 7.59 16.88
CA GLN A 156 0.71 6.45 16.95
C GLN A 156 1.42 5.18 17.47
N GLU A 157 2.31 5.32 18.46
CA GLU A 157 3.09 4.21 19.03
C GLU A 157 2.18 3.10 19.59
N ALA A 158 1.01 3.47 20.11
CA ALA A 158 0.02 2.51 20.60
C ALA A 158 -0.49 1.57 19.49
N PHE A 159 -0.74 2.10 18.28
CA PHE A 159 -1.11 1.28 17.13
C PHE A 159 0.04 0.35 16.73
N MET A 160 1.28 0.85 16.72
CA MET A 160 2.46 0.05 16.35
C MET A 160 2.72 -1.07 17.37
N ARG A 161 2.53 -0.82 18.69
CA ARG A 161 2.56 -1.88 19.70
C ARG A 161 1.50 -2.94 19.45
N SER A 162 0.25 -2.54 19.20
CA SER A 162 -0.84 -3.47 18.86
C SER A 162 -0.56 -4.30 17.59
N LEU A 163 0.12 -3.70 16.60
CA LEU A 163 0.60 -4.41 15.41
C LEU A 163 1.59 -5.51 15.80
N VAL A 164 2.64 -5.16 16.55
CA VAL A 164 3.68 -6.10 16.99
C VAL A 164 3.10 -7.20 17.87
N ASP A 165 2.21 -6.86 18.79
CA ASP A 165 1.49 -7.83 19.64
C ASP A 165 0.68 -8.81 18.78
N SER A 166 0.01 -8.31 17.74
CA SER A 166 -0.78 -9.14 16.81
C SER A 166 0.10 -10.07 15.97
N VAL A 167 1.28 -9.59 15.54
CA VAL A 167 2.29 -10.41 14.83
C VAL A 167 2.77 -11.54 15.72
N ASN A 168 3.17 -11.23 16.97
CA ASN A 168 3.67 -12.21 17.92
C ASN A 168 2.59 -13.21 18.37
N ALA A 169 1.35 -12.73 18.57
CA ALA A 169 0.20 -13.58 18.90
C ALA A 169 -0.19 -14.57 17.80
N ALA A 170 0.24 -14.34 16.56
CA ALA A 170 0.08 -15.29 15.46
C ALA A 170 1.04 -16.49 15.56
N HIS A 171 1.97 -16.51 16.53
CA HIS A 171 2.98 -17.54 16.72
C HIS A 171 3.70 -17.94 15.42
N PRO A 172 4.38 -17.00 14.75
CA PRO A 172 5.11 -17.28 13.52
C PRO A 172 6.32 -18.18 13.75
N ASP A 173 6.63 -19.07 12.79
CA ASP A 173 7.95 -19.69 12.69
C ASP A 173 8.96 -18.69 12.11
N LEU A 174 8.53 -17.90 11.12
CA LEU A 174 9.29 -16.84 10.45
C LEU A 174 8.44 -15.59 10.28
N ILE A 175 9.01 -14.42 10.52
CA ILE A 175 8.41 -13.15 10.11
C ILE A 175 9.13 -12.66 8.86
N VAL A 176 8.38 -12.20 7.86
CA VAL A 176 8.95 -11.57 6.67
C VAL A 176 8.39 -10.17 6.49
N PHE A 177 9.27 -9.22 6.19
CA PHE A 177 8.91 -7.86 5.87
C PHE A 177 9.21 -7.57 4.39
N THR A 178 8.17 -7.31 3.61
CA THR A 178 8.28 -7.21 2.14
C THR A 178 8.42 -5.79 1.61
N GLY A 179 9.14 -4.93 2.34
CA GLY A 179 9.55 -3.58 1.89
C GLY A 179 8.59 -2.45 2.24
N ASP A 180 9.02 -1.22 1.94
CA ASP A 180 8.37 0.05 2.25
C ASP A 180 8.13 0.24 3.76
N LEU A 181 9.21 0.13 4.53
CA LEU A 181 9.20 0.39 5.97
C LEU A 181 9.04 1.88 6.25
N VAL A 182 9.75 2.72 5.52
CA VAL A 182 9.66 4.18 5.61
C VAL A 182 8.96 4.75 4.37
N SER A 183 8.48 5.99 4.48
CA SER A 183 7.86 6.71 3.35
C SER A 183 8.89 7.51 2.56
N ARG A 184 9.87 8.10 3.23
CA ARG A 184 10.77 9.10 2.66
C ARG A 184 12.20 9.06 3.16
N GLN A 185 12.44 8.66 4.43
CA GLN A 185 13.75 8.76 5.05
C GLN A 185 13.89 7.88 6.29
N SER A 186 15.11 7.49 6.60
CA SER A 186 15.48 6.56 7.68
C SER A 186 15.03 7.01 9.07
N ARG A 187 15.03 8.32 9.35
CA ARG A 187 14.67 8.86 10.67
C ARG A 187 13.24 8.53 11.12
N GLU A 188 12.36 8.16 10.18
CA GLU A 188 11.00 7.71 10.50
C GLU A 188 10.98 6.45 11.37
N MET A 189 12.08 5.67 11.37
CA MET A 189 12.23 4.49 12.21
C MET A 189 12.46 4.83 13.69
N LEU A 190 13.08 5.96 14.00
CA LEU A 190 13.58 6.27 15.33
C LEU A 190 12.53 6.12 16.45
N PRO A 191 11.29 6.63 16.31
CA PRO A 191 10.26 6.47 17.34
C PRO A 191 9.79 5.03 17.53
N PHE A 192 10.04 4.14 16.56
CA PHE A 192 9.47 2.79 16.50
C PHE A 192 10.50 1.67 16.67
N MET A 193 11.80 1.99 16.75
CA MET A 193 12.85 0.96 16.80
C MET A 193 12.67 0.00 17.97
N ASP A 194 12.45 0.50 19.18
CA ASP A 194 12.21 -0.34 20.36
C ASP A 194 10.94 -1.20 20.24
N ILE A 195 9.93 -0.72 19.52
CA ILE A 195 8.68 -1.44 19.32
C ILE A 195 8.89 -2.55 18.27
N LEU A 196 9.49 -2.21 17.13
CA LEU A 196 9.72 -3.14 16.03
C LEU A 196 10.71 -4.25 16.40
N SER A 197 11.70 -3.97 17.27
CA SER A 197 12.64 -4.96 17.80
C SER A 197 11.97 -6.06 18.64
N GLN A 198 10.71 -5.87 19.06
CA GLN A 198 9.94 -6.85 19.81
C GLN A 198 9.22 -7.88 18.92
N MET A 199 9.29 -7.78 17.60
CA MET A 199 8.84 -8.84 16.70
C MET A 199 9.72 -10.08 16.87
N LYS A 200 9.11 -11.23 17.18
CA LYS A 200 9.84 -12.47 17.53
C LYS A 200 9.30 -13.68 16.79
N ALA A 201 10.22 -14.42 16.20
CA ALA A 201 9.96 -15.75 15.62
C ALA A 201 11.20 -16.64 15.82
N PRO A 202 11.05 -17.98 15.87
CA PRO A 202 12.19 -18.91 15.97
C PRO A 202 13.25 -18.70 14.89
N TYR A 203 12.83 -18.37 13.66
CA TYR A 203 13.74 -18.08 12.55
C TYR A 203 13.93 -16.58 12.31
N GLY A 204 13.56 -15.73 13.29
CA GLY A 204 13.77 -14.28 13.24
C GLY A 204 12.84 -13.52 12.30
N VAL A 205 13.30 -12.33 11.94
CA VAL A 205 12.65 -11.43 10.99
C VAL A 205 13.57 -11.25 9.79
N MET A 206 13.11 -11.61 8.60
CA MET A 206 13.82 -11.35 7.34
C MET A 206 13.13 -10.24 6.58
N SER A 207 13.88 -9.27 6.10
CA SER A 207 13.34 -8.09 5.43
C SER A 207 13.98 -7.85 4.07
N ILE A 208 13.29 -7.11 3.22
CA ILE A 208 13.81 -6.57 1.97
C ILE A 208 13.46 -5.08 1.86
N LEU A 209 14.05 -4.40 0.88
CA LEU A 209 13.73 -3.01 0.57
C LEU A 209 12.57 -2.90 -0.42
N GLY A 210 11.65 -1.95 -0.16
CA GLY A 210 10.72 -1.45 -1.16
C GLY A 210 11.24 -0.16 -1.83
N ASN A 211 10.49 0.39 -2.77
CA ASN A 211 10.95 1.56 -3.52
C ASN A 211 11.03 2.84 -2.67
N HIS A 212 10.29 2.93 -1.56
CA HIS A 212 10.36 4.06 -0.64
C HIS A 212 11.58 4.03 0.27
N ASP A 213 12.10 2.85 0.57
CA ASP A 213 13.23 2.68 1.49
C ASP A 213 14.57 3.20 0.94
N TYR A 214 14.64 3.50 -0.37
CA TYR A 214 15.84 4.09 -1.00
C TYR A 214 15.99 5.60 -0.81
N SER A 215 15.15 6.23 0.00
CA SER A 215 15.21 7.65 0.34
C SER A 215 15.09 8.64 -0.83
N ILE A 216 14.75 8.14 -2.03
CA ILE A 216 14.64 8.97 -3.24
C ILE A 216 13.47 9.97 -3.19
N TYR A 217 12.52 9.75 -2.29
CA TYR A 217 11.38 10.63 -2.04
C TYR A 217 11.61 11.56 -0.85
N GLY A 218 12.80 11.48 -0.22
CA GLY A 218 13.19 12.27 0.95
C GLY A 218 13.46 13.74 0.65
N PRO A 219 13.66 14.56 1.68
CA PRO A 219 13.88 16.00 1.56
C PRO A 219 15.35 16.33 1.21
N PHE A 220 15.99 15.51 0.39
CA PHE A 220 17.43 15.60 0.08
C PHE A 220 17.73 16.42 -1.17
N HIS A 221 16.72 17.07 -1.75
CA HIS A 221 16.82 17.94 -2.93
C HIS A 221 17.61 17.32 -4.10
N GLY A 222 17.52 16.00 -4.25
CA GLY A 222 18.22 15.25 -5.29
C GLY A 222 19.73 15.08 -5.06
N SER A 223 20.25 15.33 -3.85
CA SER A 223 21.65 15.09 -3.49
C SER A 223 21.92 13.58 -3.40
N PRO A 224 22.71 12.98 -4.33
CA PRO A 224 22.99 11.54 -4.30
C PRO A 224 23.70 11.11 -3.01
N LYS A 225 24.64 11.93 -2.50
CA LYS A 225 25.37 11.65 -1.26
C LYS A 225 24.47 11.62 -0.03
N ALA A 226 23.49 12.55 0.05
CA ALA A 226 22.57 12.59 1.17
C ALA A 226 21.59 11.41 1.11
N ILE A 227 21.14 11.01 -0.08
CA ILE A 227 20.29 9.85 -0.29
C ILE A 227 21.02 8.55 0.09
N GLU A 228 22.26 8.40 -0.35
CA GLU A 228 23.09 7.23 -0.02
C GLU A 228 23.38 7.14 1.48
N HIS A 229 23.73 8.25 2.10
CA HIS A 229 23.95 8.30 3.55
C HIS A 229 22.69 7.92 4.35
N ASP A 230 21.51 8.42 3.96
CA ASP A 230 20.26 8.07 4.61
C ASP A 230 19.88 6.60 4.40
N LEU A 231 20.14 6.05 3.21
CA LEU A 231 19.97 4.63 2.93
C LEU A 231 20.90 3.76 3.82
N ASP A 232 22.12 4.17 4.04
CA ASP A 232 23.04 3.45 4.93
C ASP A 232 22.58 3.51 6.38
N LEU A 233 22.11 4.68 6.87
CA LEU A 233 21.46 4.78 8.18
C LEU A 233 20.24 3.86 8.30
N PHE A 234 19.41 3.80 7.25
CA PHE A 234 18.24 2.92 7.22
C PHE A 234 18.63 1.45 7.39
N LYS A 235 19.65 0.98 6.66
CA LYS A 235 20.19 -0.37 6.80
C LYS A 235 20.74 -0.65 8.19
N ASP A 236 21.42 0.36 8.77
CA ASP A 236 21.96 0.27 10.13
C ASP A 236 20.86 0.17 11.19
N TYR A 237 19.78 0.94 11.05
CA TYR A 237 18.64 0.84 11.96
C TYR A 237 17.92 -0.52 11.86
N GLN A 238 17.80 -1.12 10.66
CA GLN A 238 17.25 -2.46 10.54
C GLN A 238 18.14 -3.51 11.26
N ARG A 239 19.47 -3.40 11.14
CA ARG A 239 20.40 -4.27 11.89
C ARG A 239 20.27 -4.08 13.41
N GLN A 240 20.13 -2.83 13.87
CA GLN A 240 19.98 -2.51 15.30
C GLN A 240 18.71 -3.11 15.91
N ILE A 241 17.61 -3.17 15.17
CA ILE A 241 16.37 -3.81 15.63
C ILE A 241 16.39 -5.33 15.46
N GLY A 242 17.50 -5.90 14.98
CA GLY A 242 17.70 -7.36 14.86
C GLY A 242 17.05 -8.01 13.64
N TRP A 243 16.72 -7.25 12.61
CA TRP A 243 16.19 -7.78 11.36
C TRP A 243 17.31 -8.18 10.40
N ASP A 244 17.16 -9.34 9.74
CA ASP A 244 18.06 -9.81 8.68
C ASP A 244 17.60 -9.24 7.34
N LEU A 245 18.25 -8.13 6.92
CA LEU A 245 17.97 -7.45 5.67
C LEU A 245 18.66 -8.16 4.50
N LEU A 246 17.90 -8.68 3.58
CA LEU A 246 18.39 -9.37 2.39
C LEU A 246 18.47 -8.41 1.19
N LEU A 247 19.68 -8.35 0.61
CA LEU A 247 20.00 -7.45 -0.53
C LEU A 247 20.59 -8.27 -1.68
N ASN A 248 19.73 -8.90 -2.49
CA ASN A 248 20.10 -9.84 -3.54
C ASN A 248 20.92 -11.03 -3.00
N GLU A 249 20.38 -11.66 -1.98
CA GLU A 249 21.00 -12.79 -1.28
C GLU A 249 19.94 -13.74 -0.71
N HIS A 250 20.36 -14.86 -0.16
CA HIS A 250 19.45 -15.83 0.43
C HIS A 250 19.94 -16.31 1.80
N ARG A 251 19.02 -16.96 2.55
CA ARG A 251 19.28 -17.69 3.79
C ARG A 251 18.66 -19.08 3.70
N PHE A 252 19.36 -20.07 4.23
CA PHE A 252 18.77 -21.39 4.42
C PHE A 252 18.16 -21.50 5.80
N ILE A 253 16.89 -21.86 5.85
CA ILE A 253 16.21 -22.28 7.07
C ILE A 253 16.27 -23.80 7.14
N ARG A 254 16.83 -24.33 8.23
CA ARG A 254 16.94 -25.77 8.48
C ARG A 254 15.95 -26.19 9.55
N ARG A 255 15.24 -27.28 9.30
CA ARG A 255 14.34 -27.93 10.25
C ARG A 255 14.52 -29.43 10.13
N ASP A 256 15.02 -30.05 11.20
CA ASP A 256 15.43 -31.46 11.21
C ASP A 256 16.41 -31.78 10.06
N SER A 257 16.04 -32.71 9.19
CA SER A 257 16.88 -33.14 8.05
C SER A 257 16.66 -32.31 6.77
N ALA A 258 15.70 -31.37 6.78
CA ALA A 258 15.31 -30.63 5.61
C ALA A 258 15.74 -29.14 5.68
N GLN A 259 15.82 -28.52 4.52
CA GLN A 259 16.05 -27.08 4.41
C GLN A 259 15.19 -26.46 3.31
N ILE A 260 14.88 -25.17 3.49
CA ILE A 260 14.27 -24.30 2.48
C ILE A 260 15.16 -23.08 2.29
N ALA A 261 15.10 -22.45 1.11
CA ALA A 261 15.80 -21.19 0.85
C ALA A 261 14.81 -20.02 0.92
N VAL A 262 15.11 -19.01 1.75
CA VAL A 262 14.46 -17.71 1.73
C VAL A 262 15.37 -16.76 0.97
N ILE A 263 14.88 -16.23 -0.14
CA ILE A 263 15.61 -15.40 -1.08
C ILE A 263 15.04 -13.99 -0.97
N GLY A 264 15.89 -12.99 -0.80
CA GLY A 264 15.48 -11.58 -0.81
C GLY A 264 16.18 -10.82 -1.91
N VAL A 265 15.41 -10.10 -2.72
CA VAL A 265 15.95 -9.21 -3.72
C VAL A 265 15.69 -7.75 -3.38
N GLU A 266 16.56 -6.88 -3.83
CA GLU A 266 16.30 -5.44 -3.85
C GLU A 266 15.11 -5.11 -4.74
N ASN A 267 14.63 -3.86 -4.72
CA ASN A 267 13.43 -3.50 -5.46
C ASN A 267 13.61 -3.62 -6.99
N GLU A 268 12.67 -4.30 -7.65
CA GLU A 268 12.47 -4.34 -9.09
C GLU A 268 11.07 -3.83 -9.41
N GLY A 269 10.96 -2.54 -9.77
CA GLY A 269 9.68 -1.87 -9.87
C GLY A 269 9.24 -1.58 -11.30
N LYS A 270 7.93 -1.72 -11.56
CA LYS A 270 7.30 -1.36 -12.84
C LYS A 270 7.60 0.09 -13.26
N SER A 271 7.65 1.02 -12.30
CA SER A 271 7.92 2.44 -12.57
C SER A 271 9.33 2.73 -13.12
N GLY A 272 10.26 1.80 -12.96
CA GLY A 272 11.66 1.95 -13.39
C GLY A 272 12.49 2.93 -12.55
N LYS A 273 11.94 3.57 -11.53
CA LYS A 273 12.66 4.54 -10.68
C LYS A 273 13.73 3.88 -9.82
N VAL A 274 13.43 2.69 -9.30
CA VAL A 274 14.36 1.87 -8.54
C VAL A 274 14.33 0.47 -9.14
N ARG A 275 15.44 0.08 -9.78
CA ARG A 275 15.66 -1.26 -10.32
C ARG A 275 17.04 -1.71 -9.90
N ARG A 276 17.10 -2.50 -8.84
CA ARG A 276 18.34 -2.98 -8.23
C ARG A 276 18.32 -4.48 -7.96
N ALA A 277 17.21 -5.17 -8.28
CA ALA A 277 17.16 -6.61 -8.11
C ALA A 277 18.18 -7.30 -9.00
N ASP A 278 18.88 -8.26 -8.41
CA ASP A 278 19.79 -9.19 -9.07
C ASP A 278 19.35 -10.60 -8.65
N LEU A 279 18.31 -11.10 -9.32
CA LEU A 279 17.73 -12.40 -9.02
C LEU A 279 18.72 -13.56 -9.27
N PRO A 280 19.51 -13.56 -10.36
CA PRO A 280 20.56 -14.56 -10.58
C PRO A 280 21.54 -14.65 -9.40
N ARG A 281 22.04 -13.50 -8.92
CA ARG A 281 22.91 -13.44 -7.74
C ARG A 281 22.22 -13.95 -6.48
N ALA A 282 20.97 -13.55 -6.27
CA ALA A 282 20.21 -13.92 -5.07
C ALA A 282 19.99 -15.43 -4.94
N ILE A 283 19.90 -16.16 -6.06
CA ILE A 283 19.71 -17.63 -6.11
C ILE A 283 21.02 -18.41 -6.33
N GLU A 284 22.15 -17.73 -6.51
CA GLU A 284 23.43 -18.40 -6.75
C GLU A 284 23.76 -19.39 -5.61
N GLY A 285 24.00 -20.66 -5.95
CA GLY A 285 24.29 -21.72 -4.98
C GLY A 285 23.06 -22.34 -4.31
N VAL A 286 21.85 -21.90 -4.61
CA VAL A 286 20.61 -22.55 -4.14
C VAL A 286 20.30 -23.76 -5.03
N PRO A 287 20.27 -25.00 -4.49
CA PRO A 287 19.97 -26.18 -5.30
C PRO A 287 18.59 -26.11 -5.96
N ASP A 288 18.46 -26.61 -7.19
CA ASP A 288 17.18 -26.64 -7.90
C ASP A 288 16.09 -27.41 -7.16
N SER A 289 16.46 -28.48 -6.47
CA SER A 289 15.56 -29.30 -5.66
C SER A 289 15.14 -28.66 -4.33
N CYS A 290 15.77 -27.55 -3.94
CA CYS A 290 15.42 -26.85 -2.70
C CYS A 290 14.12 -26.06 -2.91
N PHE A 291 13.20 -26.14 -1.93
CA PHE A 291 12.04 -25.24 -1.91
C PHE A 291 12.51 -23.80 -1.73
N LYS A 292 12.01 -22.91 -2.58
CA LYS A 292 12.42 -21.51 -2.66
C LYS A 292 11.25 -20.58 -2.33
N LEU A 293 11.43 -19.75 -1.31
CA LEU A 293 10.58 -18.64 -0.92
C LEU A 293 11.27 -17.33 -1.33
N LEU A 294 10.70 -16.60 -2.29
CA LEU A 294 11.23 -15.31 -2.72
C LEU A 294 10.47 -14.16 -2.03
N LEU A 295 11.20 -13.21 -1.51
CA LEU A 295 10.71 -11.90 -1.07
C LEU A 295 11.08 -10.88 -2.14
N THR A 296 10.08 -10.20 -2.72
CA THR A 296 10.25 -9.09 -3.66
C THR A 296 9.13 -8.08 -3.45
N HIS A 297 9.45 -6.78 -3.45
CA HIS A 297 8.48 -5.78 -3.07
C HIS A 297 7.38 -5.58 -4.12
N ASP A 298 7.72 -5.23 -5.37
CA ASP A 298 6.75 -5.00 -6.45
C ASP A 298 6.34 -6.32 -7.12
N PRO A 299 5.04 -6.67 -7.14
CA PRO A 299 4.55 -7.90 -7.76
C PRO A 299 4.79 -7.98 -9.27
N TRP A 300 5.06 -6.86 -9.93
CA TRP A 300 5.44 -6.83 -11.35
C TRP A 300 6.67 -7.68 -11.66
N HIS A 301 7.64 -7.76 -10.73
CA HIS A 301 8.84 -8.58 -10.83
C HIS A 301 8.50 -10.06 -11.05
N TRP A 302 7.50 -10.58 -10.32
CA TRP A 302 7.10 -11.99 -10.44
C TRP A 302 6.70 -12.36 -11.87
N ARG A 303 5.81 -11.57 -12.50
CA ARG A 303 5.36 -11.85 -13.87
C ARG A 303 6.44 -11.56 -14.90
N HIS A 304 7.24 -10.54 -14.66
CA HIS A 304 8.23 -10.05 -15.63
C HIS A 304 9.46 -10.94 -15.72
N GLU A 305 9.97 -11.39 -14.58
CA GLU A 305 11.21 -12.16 -14.51
C GLU A 305 11.01 -13.53 -13.85
N VAL A 306 10.55 -13.60 -12.60
CA VAL A 306 10.54 -14.81 -11.78
C VAL A 306 9.88 -16.00 -12.48
N THR A 307 8.68 -15.80 -13.05
CA THR A 307 7.94 -16.88 -13.73
C THR A 307 8.53 -17.32 -15.06
N ARG A 308 9.54 -16.62 -15.56
CA ARG A 308 10.15 -16.88 -16.87
C ARG A 308 11.52 -17.51 -16.76
N THR A 309 12.24 -17.24 -15.68
CA THR A 309 13.65 -17.55 -15.54
C THR A 309 13.98 -18.49 -14.40
N THR A 310 13.02 -18.76 -13.50
CA THR A 310 13.27 -19.54 -12.28
C THR A 310 12.21 -20.62 -12.03
N ASN A 311 12.53 -21.52 -11.09
CA ASN A 311 11.63 -22.52 -10.53
C ASN A 311 11.19 -22.18 -9.09
N ILE A 312 11.15 -20.92 -8.71
CA ILE A 312 10.74 -20.45 -7.38
C ILE A 312 9.27 -20.80 -7.15
N GLN A 313 8.97 -21.54 -6.08
CA GLN A 313 7.64 -22.05 -5.81
C GLN A 313 6.70 -21.01 -5.17
N LEU A 314 7.22 -20.18 -4.26
CA LEU A 314 6.41 -19.18 -3.58
C LEU A 314 7.13 -17.82 -3.59
N THR A 315 6.41 -16.78 -3.98
CA THR A 315 6.85 -15.38 -3.93
C THR A 315 5.92 -14.57 -3.05
N LEU A 316 6.46 -13.70 -2.20
CA LEU A 316 5.72 -12.77 -1.35
C LEU A 316 6.04 -11.34 -1.74
N SER A 317 4.99 -10.52 -1.92
CA SER A 317 5.10 -9.11 -2.34
C SER A 317 4.16 -8.20 -1.56
N GLY A 318 4.37 -6.89 -1.67
CA GLY A 318 3.51 -5.81 -1.18
C GLY A 318 3.16 -4.78 -2.24
N HIS A 319 3.53 -3.51 -1.99
CA HIS A 319 3.58 -2.38 -2.92
C HIS A 319 2.25 -1.79 -3.39
N THR A 320 1.26 -2.61 -3.72
CA THR A 320 0.04 -2.14 -4.40
C THR A 320 -0.96 -1.44 -3.48
N HIS A 321 -0.87 -1.70 -2.18
CA HIS A 321 -1.82 -1.26 -1.14
C HIS A 321 -3.30 -1.54 -1.47
N ALA A 322 -3.60 -2.35 -2.50
CA ALA A 322 -4.92 -2.41 -3.12
C ALA A 322 -5.49 -1.01 -3.42
N ALA A 323 -4.63 -0.04 -3.77
CA ALA A 323 -4.93 1.40 -3.95
C ALA A 323 -5.72 2.01 -2.78
N HIS A 324 -5.54 1.51 -1.55
CA HIS A 324 -6.25 1.94 -0.32
C HIS A 324 -7.80 1.77 -0.36
N PHE A 325 -8.33 1.28 -1.48
CA PHE A 325 -9.77 1.16 -1.71
C PHE A 325 -10.14 -0.17 -2.36
N ARG A 326 -11.15 -0.85 -1.79
CA ARG A 326 -11.67 -2.10 -2.35
C ARG A 326 -13.12 -2.33 -2.00
N ILE A 327 -13.91 -2.76 -2.97
CA ILE A 327 -15.27 -3.30 -2.77
C ILE A 327 -15.30 -4.68 -3.45
N GLY A 328 -15.48 -5.74 -2.67
CA GLY A 328 -15.35 -7.11 -3.19
C GLY A 328 -13.96 -7.32 -3.83
N ASP A 329 -13.92 -7.74 -5.07
CA ASP A 329 -12.69 -7.95 -5.86
C ASP A 329 -12.40 -6.79 -6.82
N VAL A 330 -13.00 -5.62 -6.58
CA VAL A 330 -12.77 -4.42 -7.37
C VAL A 330 -11.91 -3.43 -6.59
N SER A 331 -10.81 -3.00 -7.20
CA SER A 331 -9.91 -1.97 -6.70
C SER A 331 -9.31 -1.20 -7.88
N PRO A 332 -9.00 0.09 -7.73
CA PRO A 332 -8.26 0.86 -8.73
C PRO A 332 -6.90 0.25 -9.09
N SER A 333 -6.28 -0.53 -8.18
CA SER A 333 -5.03 -1.25 -8.46
C SER A 333 -5.12 -2.14 -9.70
N ARG A 334 -6.30 -2.69 -10.02
CA ARG A 334 -6.51 -3.54 -11.23
C ARG A 334 -6.23 -2.81 -12.55
N LEU A 335 -6.32 -1.48 -12.55
CA LEU A 335 -6.02 -0.67 -13.75
C LEU A 335 -4.51 -0.60 -14.04
N VAL A 336 -3.69 -0.87 -13.01
CA VAL A 336 -2.22 -0.74 -13.10
C VAL A 336 -1.55 -2.11 -13.02
N TYR A 337 -2.04 -3.01 -12.17
CA TYR A 337 -1.46 -4.32 -11.87
C TYR A 337 -2.41 -5.45 -12.20
N SER A 338 -1.94 -6.44 -12.94
CA SER A 338 -2.69 -7.69 -13.17
C SER A 338 -2.81 -8.51 -11.88
N GLU A 339 -1.73 -8.53 -11.10
CA GLU A 339 -1.64 -9.09 -9.76
C GLU A 339 -1.55 -7.94 -8.76
N TRP A 340 -2.56 -7.80 -7.89
CA TRP A 340 -2.63 -6.64 -7.00
C TRP A 340 -2.94 -6.97 -5.53
N ARG A 341 -3.43 -8.18 -5.21
CA ARG A 341 -3.72 -8.63 -3.85
C ARG A 341 -4.06 -10.11 -3.78
N GLY A 342 -3.64 -10.78 -2.68
CA GLY A 342 -3.96 -12.18 -2.42
C GLY A 342 -3.13 -13.15 -3.23
N LEU A 343 -3.63 -14.37 -3.43
CA LEU A 343 -2.90 -15.47 -4.00
C LEU A 343 -3.14 -15.61 -5.50
N TYR A 344 -2.07 -15.67 -6.28
CA TYR A 344 -2.05 -15.95 -7.71
C TYR A 344 -1.23 -17.21 -8.00
N ARG A 345 -1.53 -17.89 -9.11
CA ARG A 345 -0.84 -19.10 -9.53
C ARG A 345 -0.52 -19.05 -11.02
N LYS A 346 0.66 -19.57 -11.37
CA LYS A 346 1.09 -19.79 -12.76
C LYS A 346 1.94 -21.07 -12.82
N GLY A 347 1.35 -22.16 -13.30
CA GLY A 347 1.96 -23.50 -13.17
C GLY A 347 2.14 -23.87 -11.69
N SER A 348 3.34 -24.31 -11.33
CA SER A 348 3.73 -24.63 -9.96
C SER A 348 4.12 -23.41 -9.11
N GLN A 349 4.26 -22.23 -9.74
CA GLN A 349 4.70 -21.01 -9.08
C GLN A 349 3.52 -20.23 -8.52
N GLN A 350 3.66 -19.70 -7.30
CA GLN A 350 2.62 -18.94 -6.62
C GLN A 350 3.17 -17.57 -6.18
N LEU A 351 2.30 -16.58 -6.21
CA LEU A 351 2.57 -15.23 -5.71
C LEU A 351 1.49 -14.86 -4.70
N PHE A 352 1.88 -14.43 -3.52
CA PHE A 352 0.96 -13.82 -2.55
C PHE A 352 1.31 -12.35 -2.35
N ILE A 353 0.30 -11.48 -2.46
CA ILE A 353 0.46 -10.03 -2.36
C ILE A 353 -0.31 -9.51 -1.16
N SER A 354 0.40 -8.83 -0.25
CA SER A 354 -0.18 -8.10 0.87
C SER A 354 -0.73 -6.74 0.40
N SER A 355 -1.84 -6.30 1.02
CA SER A 355 -2.32 -4.92 0.88
C SER A 355 -1.56 -3.94 1.78
N GLY A 356 -0.62 -4.42 2.58
CA GLY A 356 0.19 -3.60 3.48
C GLY A 356 -0.57 -3.03 4.67
N ILE A 357 0.17 -2.34 5.53
CA ILE A 357 -0.35 -1.72 6.77
C ILE A 357 -0.63 -0.23 6.56
N GLY A 358 0.38 0.53 6.21
CA GLY A 358 0.34 1.97 6.05
C GLY A 358 0.14 2.44 4.61
N GLY A 359 0.79 3.54 4.28
CA GLY A 359 0.78 4.17 2.97
C GLY A 359 1.02 5.66 3.09
N MET A 360 1.04 6.37 1.98
CA MET A 360 1.22 7.83 1.99
C MET A 360 -0.01 8.59 2.54
N LEU A 361 -1.15 7.92 2.68
CA LEU A 361 -2.41 8.49 3.12
C LEU A 361 -3.00 7.70 4.28
N ALA A 362 -3.43 8.40 5.32
CA ALA A 362 -4.24 7.83 6.40
C ALA A 362 -5.68 7.62 5.91
N PHE A 363 -5.84 6.74 4.91
CA PHE A 363 -7.13 6.37 4.34
C PHE A 363 -7.13 4.89 3.95
N ARG A 364 -8.12 4.15 4.40
CA ARG A 364 -8.39 2.77 3.97
C ARG A 364 -9.89 2.52 3.95
N LEU A 365 -10.42 2.00 2.85
CA LEU A 365 -11.82 1.60 2.75
C LEU A 365 -11.94 0.26 2.03
N GLY A 366 -12.27 -0.81 2.79
CA GLY A 366 -12.34 -2.18 2.30
C GLY A 366 -10.98 -2.85 2.05
N ALA A 367 -9.93 -2.09 1.76
CA ALA A 367 -8.54 -2.52 1.70
C ALA A 367 -7.86 -2.24 3.06
N TRP A 368 -8.31 -2.95 4.10
CA TRP A 368 -7.86 -2.72 5.48
C TRP A 368 -6.37 -3.01 5.64
N PRO A 369 -5.67 -2.33 6.61
CA PRO A 369 -4.35 -2.74 7.06
C PRO A 369 -4.36 -4.22 7.42
N GLU A 370 -3.42 -5.01 6.88
CA GLU A 370 -3.46 -6.46 7.09
C GLU A 370 -2.11 -7.06 7.45
N ILE A 371 -2.13 -7.92 8.48
CA ILE A 371 -1.09 -8.89 8.78
C ILE A 371 -1.50 -10.20 8.12
N ASN A 372 -0.62 -10.83 7.35
CA ASN A 372 -0.93 -12.08 6.68
C ASN A 372 -0.20 -13.25 7.34
N VAL A 373 -0.98 -14.19 7.89
CA VAL A 373 -0.50 -15.44 8.47
C VAL A 373 -0.63 -16.53 7.42
N LEU A 374 0.49 -16.91 6.83
CA LEU A 374 0.58 -17.87 5.73
C LEU A 374 1.03 -19.22 6.29
N THR A 375 0.16 -20.21 6.26
CA THR A 375 0.51 -21.59 6.67
C THR A 375 0.83 -22.41 5.44
N LEU A 376 2.09 -22.85 5.35
CA LEU A 376 2.51 -23.71 4.25
C LEU A 376 1.97 -25.12 4.44
N ARG A 377 1.48 -25.73 3.37
CA ARG A 377 1.04 -27.12 3.35
C ARG A 377 1.66 -27.85 2.16
N ARG A 378 2.13 -29.05 2.43
CA ARG A 378 2.61 -29.93 1.37
C ARG A 378 1.43 -30.44 0.54
N GLU A 379 1.53 -30.40 -0.79
CA GLU A 379 0.61 -31.09 -1.66
C GLU A 379 0.77 -32.60 -1.47
N ARG A 380 -0.34 -33.32 -1.27
CA ARG A 380 -0.33 -34.78 -1.04
C ARG A 380 -0.35 -35.55 -2.35
#